data_22c84dcc3f09f068b52d70e67798d5ba
#
_entry.id   22c84dcc3f09f068b52d70e67798d5ba
#
_cell.length_a   1.000
_cell.length_b   1.000
_cell.length_c   1.000
_cell.angle_alpha   90.00
_cell.angle_beta   90.00
_cell.angle_gamma   90.00
#
_symmetry.space_group_name_H-M   'P 1'
#
loop_
_entity.id
_entity.type
_entity.pdbx_description
1 polymer ?
#
loop_
_entity_poly.entity_id
_entity_poly.type
_entity_poly.pdbx_seq_one_letter_code
_entity_poly.pdbx_strand_id
1 'polypeptide(L)'
;MGKLDYISFDLSLARGLDYYTGVIYEAVCMSGTAQVGSIGGGGRYDNLVGMFQEGGKQTPCVGVSVGIERVFTLMEARLREEQGGSIKKANVEILVASAGGNGMLQERMKITRMLWDANLSAEFTQQETPKVKYELASALDRGIPYVVIVGETEWAEDSVKVKDLAARTEETVKILDLVSVLRGDKGIVPVGCQFAFDLLKKENQGVDTQAEG
;
A
#
# COMPACT_ATOMS: atom_id res chain seq x y z
N MET A 1 -10.55 -25.16 14.33
CA MET A 1 -10.17 -25.94 13.14
C MET A 1 -11.44 -26.16 12.34
N GLY A 2 -11.55 -25.77 11.13
CA GLY A 2 -12.75 -25.86 10.27
C GLY A 2 -12.38 -25.54 8.84
N LYS A 3 -11.18 -26.03 8.41
CA LYS A 3 -10.61 -25.71 7.11
C LYS A 3 -10.33 -26.95 6.26
N LEU A 4 -10.96 -28.09 6.57
CA LEU A 4 -10.75 -29.34 5.84
C LEU A 4 -11.14 -29.24 4.36
N ASP A 5 -12.14 -28.41 4.05
CA ASP A 5 -12.60 -28.17 2.68
C ASP A 5 -11.55 -27.50 1.78
N TYR A 6 -10.49 -26.96 2.39
CA TYR A 6 -9.37 -26.33 1.68
C TYR A 6 -8.14 -27.24 1.60
N ILE A 7 -8.24 -28.50 2.04
CA ILE A 7 -7.14 -29.44 2.06
C ILE A 7 -7.44 -30.57 1.09
N SER A 8 -6.55 -30.78 0.11
CA SER A 8 -6.55 -31.93 -0.77
C SER A 8 -5.38 -32.85 -0.41
N PHE A 9 -5.65 -34.14 -0.25
CA PHE A 9 -4.61 -35.13 -0.05
C PHE A 9 -4.18 -35.68 -1.41
N ASP A 10 -2.95 -35.45 -1.78
CA ASP A 10 -2.40 -35.85 -3.08
C ASP A 10 -1.09 -36.64 -2.90
N LEU A 11 -1.12 -37.91 -3.26
CA LEU A 11 0.05 -38.80 -3.19
C LEU A 11 1.08 -38.51 -4.32
N SER A 12 0.69 -37.75 -5.33
CA SER A 12 1.59 -37.38 -6.44
C SER A 12 2.39 -36.11 -6.14
N LEU A 13 2.10 -35.42 -5.05
CA LEU A 13 2.81 -34.20 -4.68
C LEU A 13 4.29 -34.51 -4.46
N ALA A 14 5.14 -33.91 -5.29
CA ALA A 14 6.59 -33.96 -5.16
C ALA A 14 7.16 -32.56 -4.98
N ARG A 15 8.01 -32.38 -3.96
CA ARG A 15 8.80 -31.17 -3.75
C ARG A 15 10.28 -31.52 -3.78
N GLY A 16 11.03 -30.71 -4.51
CA GLY A 16 12.32 -31.05 -5.07
C GLY A 16 13.53 -31.07 -4.13
N LEU A 17 13.40 -31.43 -2.85
CA LEU A 17 14.55 -31.46 -1.94
C LEU A 17 14.51 -32.74 -1.08
N ASP A 18 15.66 -33.40 -0.96
CA ASP A 18 15.81 -34.73 -0.33
C ASP A 18 15.79 -34.68 1.21
N TYR A 19 15.68 -33.52 1.81
CA TYR A 19 15.74 -33.41 3.27
C TYR A 19 14.39 -33.64 3.98
N TYR A 20 13.30 -33.78 3.26
CA TYR A 20 12.02 -34.07 3.87
C TYR A 20 11.96 -35.49 4.44
N THR A 21 11.50 -35.61 5.68
CA THR A 21 11.43 -36.87 6.43
C THR A 21 10.01 -37.32 6.73
N GLY A 22 9.02 -36.59 6.25
CA GLY A 22 7.60 -36.88 6.53
C GLY A 22 6.68 -36.10 5.60
N VAL A 23 5.60 -35.57 6.15
CA VAL A 23 4.59 -34.84 5.38
C VAL A 23 5.20 -33.65 4.66
N ILE A 24 4.80 -33.49 3.39
CA ILE A 24 5.06 -32.32 2.57
C ILE A 24 3.74 -31.66 2.23
N TYR A 25 3.74 -30.36 2.00
CA TYR A 25 2.55 -29.60 1.64
C TYR A 25 2.88 -28.44 0.72
N GLU A 26 1.87 -28.07 -0.05
CA GLU A 26 1.93 -26.97 -1.00
C GLU A 26 0.65 -26.14 -0.91
N ALA A 27 0.78 -24.83 -0.92
CA ALA A 27 -0.33 -23.91 -0.97
C ALA A 27 -0.50 -23.38 -2.40
N VAL A 28 -1.66 -23.62 -2.98
CA VAL A 28 -2.02 -23.17 -4.32
C VAL A 28 -3.25 -22.27 -4.24
N CYS A 29 -3.21 -21.15 -4.93
CA CYS A 29 -4.38 -20.29 -5.04
C CYS A 29 -5.31 -20.84 -6.12
N MET A 30 -6.55 -21.22 -5.74
CA MET A 30 -7.55 -21.77 -6.65
C MET A 30 -8.48 -20.72 -7.25
N SER A 31 -8.40 -19.48 -6.79
CA SER A 31 -9.24 -18.36 -7.22
C SER A 31 -8.41 -17.25 -7.87
N GLY A 32 -8.94 -16.66 -8.94
CA GLY A 32 -8.34 -15.51 -9.62
C GLY A 32 -7.88 -15.82 -11.05
N THR A 33 -7.71 -14.76 -11.82
CA THR A 33 -7.29 -14.82 -13.24
C THR A 33 -5.78 -15.04 -13.40
N ALA A 34 -4.99 -14.77 -12.36
CA ALA A 34 -3.54 -14.95 -12.40
C ALA A 34 -3.15 -16.38 -12.02
N GLN A 35 -2.69 -17.16 -12.99
CA GLN A 35 -2.11 -18.48 -12.76
C GLN A 35 -0.67 -18.36 -12.24
N VAL A 36 -0.50 -18.23 -10.93
CA VAL A 36 0.80 -17.98 -10.30
C VAL A 36 1.46 -19.26 -9.77
N GLY A 37 0.77 -20.39 -9.86
CA GLY A 37 1.23 -21.68 -9.31
C GLY A 37 1.25 -21.66 -7.77
N SER A 38 2.16 -22.44 -7.18
CA SER A 38 2.30 -22.54 -5.73
C SER A 38 2.73 -21.22 -5.10
N ILE A 39 2.00 -20.75 -4.11
CA ILE A 39 2.31 -19.53 -3.36
C ILE A 39 3.10 -19.79 -2.07
N GLY A 40 3.19 -21.06 -1.68
CA GLY A 40 3.95 -21.46 -0.51
C GLY A 40 4.04 -22.97 -0.41
N GLY A 41 4.88 -23.43 0.48
CA GLY A 41 4.98 -24.85 0.73
C GLY A 41 6.06 -25.18 1.73
N GLY A 42 6.07 -26.44 2.17
CA GLY A 42 6.99 -26.91 3.17
C GLY A 42 6.79 -28.38 3.52
N GLY A 43 7.23 -28.74 4.70
CA GLY A 43 7.11 -30.11 5.19
C GLY A 43 7.90 -30.34 6.47
N ARG A 44 7.98 -31.60 6.84
CA ARG A 44 8.76 -32.07 7.98
C ARG A 44 10.17 -32.44 7.53
N TYR A 45 11.20 -32.05 8.28
CA TYR A 45 12.60 -32.26 7.96
C TYR A 45 13.47 -32.43 9.22
N ASP A 46 13.39 -33.62 9.85
CA ASP A 46 13.97 -33.88 11.17
C ASP A 46 15.51 -34.02 11.16
N ASN A 47 16.09 -34.27 9.99
CA ASN A 47 17.54 -34.52 9.86
C ASN A 47 18.33 -33.28 9.43
N LEU A 48 17.67 -32.25 8.89
CA LEU A 48 18.32 -31.09 8.29
C LEU A 48 19.20 -30.33 9.28
N VAL A 49 18.72 -30.09 10.49
CA VAL A 49 19.47 -29.36 11.53
C VAL A 49 20.69 -30.18 11.99
N GLY A 50 20.55 -31.50 12.11
CA GLY A 50 21.64 -32.38 12.48
C GLY A 50 22.80 -32.41 11.49
N MET A 51 22.57 -32.13 10.19
CA MET A 51 23.64 -32.06 9.19
C MET A 51 24.65 -30.94 9.46
N PHE A 52 24.27 -29.93 10.21
CA PHE A 52 25.08 -28.75 10.55
C PHE A 52 25.58 -28.75 11.99
N GLN A 53 25.30 -29.82 12.75
CA GLN A 53 25.73 -29.97 14.14
C GLN A 53 26.77 -31.09 14.31
N GLU A 54 27.77 -30.86 15.14
CA GLU A 54 28.67 -31.93 15.55
C GLU A 54 27.89 -33.04 16.25
N GLY A 55 28.08 -34.30 15.78
CA GLY A 55 27.36 -35.45 16.33
C GLY A 55 26.04 -35.77 15.69
N GLY A 56 25.56 -35.00 14.69
CA GLY A 56 24.43 -35.34 13.84
C GLY A 56 23.08 -35.58 14.57
N LYS A 57 22.85 -34.90 15.70
CA LYS A 57 21.65 -35.09 16.51
C LYS A 57 20.38 -34.75 15.72
N GLN A 58 19.48 -35.70 15.61
CA GLN A 58 18.19 -35.50 15.00
C GLN A 58 17.35 -34.44 15.77
N THR A 59 16.86 -33.43 15.08
CA THR A 59 16.02 -32.38 15.62
C THR A 59 14.74 -32.32 14.83
N PRO A 60 13.59 -32.71 15.40
CA PRO A 60 12.31 -32.67 14.70
C PRO A 60 11.96 -31.22 14.30
N CYS A 61 11.77 -31.00 13.00
CA CYS A 61 11.46 -29.70 12.46
C CYS A 61 10.33 -29.78 11.42
N VAL A 62 9.52 -28.77 11.43
CA VAL A 62 8.49 -28.51 10.42
C VAL A 62 8.60 -27.05 10.00
N GLY A 63 8.51 -26.78 8.72
CA GLY A 63 8.60 -25.40 8.25
C GLY A 63 7.76 -25.13 7.01
N VAL A 64 7.52 -23.86 6.77
CA VAL A 64 6.82 -23.35 5.60
C VAL A 64 7.59 -22.17 5.02
N SER A 65 7.62 -22.09 3.70
CA SER A 65 8.05 -20.90 2.97
C SER A 65 6.88 -20.31 2.21
N VAL A 66 6.87 -18.99 2.09
CA VAL A 66 5.87 -18.25 1.33
C VAL A 66 6.58 -17.49 0.21
N GLY A 67 6.09 -17.65 -1.02
CA GLY A 67 6.59 -16.94 -2.19
C GLY A 67 6.02 -15.51 -2.24
N ILE A 68 6.70 -14.55 -1.61
CA ILE A 68 6.24 -13.17 -1.47
C ILE A 68 5.91 -12.54 -2.83
N GLU A 69 6.77 -12.72 -3.83
CA GLU A 69 6.55 -12.20 -5.19
C GLU A 69 5.25 -12.75 -5.82
N ARG A 70 4.96 -14.03 -5.60
CA ARG A 70 3.74 -14.67 -6.12
C ARG A 70 2.48 -14.16 -5.40
N VAL A 71 2.56 -14.00 -4.08
CA VAL A 71 1.46 -13.43 -3.28
C VAL A 71 1.23 -11.98 -3.71
N PHE A 72 2.29 -11.20 -3.89
CA PHE A 72 2.20 -9.82 -4.36
C PHE A 72 1.53 -9.73 -5.74
N THR A 73 1.91 -10.57 -6.70
CA THR A 73 1.29 -10.61 -8.03
C THR A 73 -0.23 -10.90 -7.95
N LEU A 74 -0.63 -11.84 -7.09
CA LEU A 74 -2.05 -12.14 -6.87
C LEU A 74 -2.80 -10.96 -6.24
N MET A 75 -2.19 -10.31 -5.25
CA MET A 75 -2.78 -9.13 -4.60
C MET A 75 -2.92 -7.96 -5.59
N GLU A 76 -1.92 -7.75 -6.43
CA GLU A 76 -1.96 -6.73 -7.47
C GLU A 76 -3.06 -7.00 -8.50
N ALA A 77 -3.18 -8.24 -8.97
CA ALA A 77 -4.23 -8.64 -9.90
C ALA A 77 -5.63 -8.40 -9.29
N ARG A 78 -5.81 -8.81 -8.03
CA ARG A 78 -7.06 -8.60 -7.31
C ARG A 78 -7.41 -7.12 -7.14
N LEU A 79 -6.45 -6.28 -6.75
CA LEU A 79 -6.64 -4.84 -6.62
C LEU A 79 -7.01 -4.19 -7.96
N ARG A 80 -6.42 -4.65 -9.07
CA ARG A 80 -6.80 -4.18 -10.42
C ARG A 80 -8.25 -4.51 -10.76
N GLU A 81 -8.70 -5.72 -10.43
CA GLU A 81 -10.10 -6.12 -10.64
C GLU A 81 -11.07 -5.28 -9.78
N GLU A 82 -10.75 -5.09 -8.49
CA GLU A 82 -11.57 -4.32 -7.55
C GLU A 82 -11.63 -2.82 -7.90
N GLN A 83 -10.58 -2.26 -8.50
CA GLN A 83 -10.47 -0.83 -8.84
C GLN A 83 -10.76 -0.51 -10.32
N GLY A 84 -11.32 -1.45 -11.08
CA GLY A 84 -11.66 -1.22 -12.48
C GLY A 84 -10.45 -1.08 -13.41
N GLY A 85 -9.33 -1.74 -13.07
CA GLY A 85 -8.16 -1.87 -13.94
C GLY A 85 -7.01 -0.89 -13.68
N SER A 86 -7.21 0.13 -12.85
CA SER A 86 -6.16 1.11 -12.53
C SER A 86 -5.74 0.99 -11.06
N ILE A 87 -4.45 0.78 -10.83
CA ILE A 87 -3.86 0.84 -9.49
C ILE A 87 -3.22 2.22 -9.31
N LYS A 88 -3.48 2.86 -8.18
CA LYS A 88 -2.81 4.10 -7.78
C LYS A 88 -1.29 3.85 -7.71
N LYS A 89 -0.52 4.56 -8.54
CA LYS A 89 0.93 4.35 -8.67
C LYS A 89 1.73 4.91 -7.48
N ALA A 90 1.13 5.77 -6.67
CA ALA A 90 1.81 6.39 -5.54
C ALA A 90 0.97 6.32 -4.26
N ASN A 91 1.63 6.04 -3.14
CA ASN A 91 1.04 6.11 -1.80
C ASN A 91 1.04 7.55 -1.24
N VAL A 92 1.11 8.55 -2.11
CA VAL A 92 1.11 9.96 -1.77
C VAL A 92 -0.28 10.53 -2.02
N GLU A 93 -0.78 11.27 -1.04
CA GLU A 93 -2.09 11.92 -1.12
C GLU A 93 -1.98 13.38 -1.58
N ILE A 94 -0.83 14.02 -1.33
CA ILE A 94 -0.65 15.44 -1.53
C ILE A 94 0.68 15.71 -2.23
N LEU A 95 0.65 16.40 -3.37
CA LEU A 95 1.85 16.97 -3.99
C LEU A 95 1.91 18.47 -3.65
N VAL A 96 3.04 18.92 -3.11
CA VAL A 96 3.29 20.34 -2.88
C VAL A 96 4.06 20.90 -4.08
N ALA A 97 3.37 21.70 -4.86
CA ALA A 97 3.84 22.34 -6.08
C ALA A 97 4.09 23.84 -5.88
N SER A 98 4.73 24.49 -6.83
CA SER A 98 4.86 25.96 -6.81
C SER A 98 4.36 26.60 -8.09
N ALA A 99 3.82 27.80 -7.94
CA ALA A 99 3.51 28.69 -9.06
C ALA A 99 4.41 29.93 -8.96
N GLY A 100 5.13 30.23 -10.04
CA GLY A 100 6.04 31.39 -10.09
C GLY A 100 7.45 31.05 -10.55
N GLY A 101 8.24 32.08 -10.80
CA GLY A 101 9.59 31.95 -11.38
C GLY A 101 10.66 31.45 -10.41
N ASN A 102 10.49 31.68 -9.12
CA ASN A 102 11.49 31.37 -8.09
C ASN A 102 11.41 29.93 -7.55
N GLY A 103 10.40 29.15 -7.99
CA GLY A 103 10.21 27.76 -7.56
C GLY A 103 9.89 27.55 -6.09
N MET A 104 10.07 28.57 -5.23
CA MET A 104 9.69 28.59 -3.80
C MET A 104 10.06 27.31 -3.04
N LEU A 105 11.29 26.84 -3.19
CA LEU A 105 11.74 25.57 -2.64
C LEU A 105 11.62 25.54 -1.10
N GLN A 106 12.04 26.60 -0.42
CA GLN A 106 11.98 26.65 1.05
C GLN A 106 10.54 26.64 1.58
N GLU A 107 9.64 27.34 0.90
CA GLU A 107 8.22 27.40 1.24
C GLU A 107 7.54 26.04 1.01
N ARG A 108 7.82 25.40 -0.12
CA ARG A 108 7.36 24.01 -0.39
C ARG A 108 7.84 23.04 0.69
N MET A 109 9.12 23.13 1.09
CA MET A 109 9.65 22.30 2.17
C MET A 109 8.94 22.56 3.51
N LYS A 110 8.65 23.83 3.85
CA LYS A 110 7.93 24.19 5.07
C LYS A 110 6.52 23.62 5.07
N ILE A 111 5.77 23.78 3.98
CA ILE A 111 4.42 23.19 3.84
C ILE A 111 4.47 21.68 3.93
N THR A 112 5.39 21.04 3.21
CA THR A 112 5.52 19.58 3.24
C THR A 112 5.86 19.08 4.65
N ARG A 113 6.76 19.76 5.35
CA ARG A 113 7.08 19.43 6.74
C ARG A 113 5.88 19.53 7.65
N MET A 114 5.08 20.59 7.54
CA MET A 114 3.85 20.77 8.31
C MET A 114 2.84 19.63 8.05
N LEU A 115 2.72 19.19 6.80
CA LEU A 115 1.86 18.06 6.43
C LEU A 115 2.37 16.74 7.03
N TRP A 116 3.69 16.49 6.99
CA TRP A 116 4.30 15.33 7.63
C TRP A 116 4.11 15.31 9.15
N ASP A 117 4.31 16.46 9.82
CA ASP A 117 4.08 16.59 11.25
C ASP A 117 2.61 16.33 11.63
N ALA A 118 1.71 16.54 10.69
CA ALA A 118 0.31 16.15 10.78
C ALA A 118 0.03 14.70 10.35
N ASN A 119 1.06 13.87 10.10
CA ASN A 119 0.95 12.49 9.56
C ASN A 119 0.17 12.40 8.23
N LEU A 120 0.22 13.42 7.38
CA LEU A 120 -0.34 13.38 6.05
C LEU A 120 0.72 12.96 5.04
N SER A 121 0.35 12.08 4.09
CA SER A 121 1.26 11.60 3.05
C SER A 121 1.45 12.67 1.98
N ALA A 122 2.54 13.40 2.05
CA ALA A 122 2.86 14.51 1.16
C ALA A 122 4.27 14.40 0.58
N GLU A 123 4.45 14.93 -0.60
CA GLU A 123 5.76 15.06 -1.24
C GLU A 123 5.87 16.41 -1.97
N PHE A 124 7.08 16.79 -2.33
CA PHE A 124 7.37 17.89 -3.26
C PHE A 124 8.47 17.46 -4.22
N THR A 125 8.54 18.10 -5.40
CA THR A 125 9.62 17.83 -6.35
C THR A 125 10.93 18.47 -5.89
N GLN A 126 12.03 17.77 -6.08
CA GLN A 126 13.37 18.24 -5.74
C GLN A 126 13.93 19.32 -6.70
N GLN A 127 13.26 19.57 -7.81
CA GLN A 127 13.66 20.65 -8.72
C GLN A 127 13.51 22.00 -8.02
N GLU A 128 14.51 22.88 -8.20
CA GLU A 128 14.47 24.22 -7.61
C GLU A 128 13.35 25.07 -8.22
N THR A 129 13.20 25.05 -9.54
CA THR A 129 12.19 25.81 -10.28
C THR A 129 11.31 24.89 -11.15
N PRO A 130 10.41 24.12 -10.53
CA PRO A 130 9.53 23.25 -11.29
C PRO A 130 8.44 24.06 -12.00
N LYS A 131 7.98 23.56 -13.13
CA LYS A 131 6.82 24.14 -13.81
C LYS A 131 5.54 23.47 -13.34
N VAL A 132 4.63 24.20 -12.76
CA VAL A 132 3.36 23.72 -12.21
C VAL A 132 2.58 22.81 -13.18
N LYS A 133 2.63 23.10 -14.47
CA LYS A 133 1.98 22.27 -15.50
C LYS A 133 2.49 20.82 -15.51
N TYR A 134 3.80 20.63 -15.37
CA TYR A 134 4.39 19.28 -15.33
C TYR A 134 4.15 18.59 -14.00
N GLU A 135 4.13 19.34 -12.90
CA GLU A 135 3.78 18.79 -11.59
C GLU A 135 2.34 18.31 -11.56
N LEU A 136 1.39 19.08 -12.08
CA LEU A 136 -0.02 18.67 -12.20
C LEU A 136 -0.18 17.43 -13.10
N ALA A 137 0.52 17.38 -14.24
CA ALA A 137 0.47 16.23 -15.12
C ALA A 137 1.05 14.97 -14.44
N SER A 138 2.16 15.12 -13.71
CA SER A 138 2.76 14.03 -12.92
C SER A 138 1.83 13.55 -11.80
N ALA A 139 1.17 14.48 -11.09
CA ALA A 139 0.21 14.12 -10.06
C ALA A 139 -0.97 13.32 -10.62
N LEU A 140 -1.51 13.73 -11.77
CA LEU A 140 -2.58 12.99 -12.46
C LEU A 140 -2.14 11.60 -12.91
N ASP A 141 -0.97 11.47 -13.55
CA ASP A 141 -0.46 10.16 -14.00
C ASP A 141 -0.20 9.19 -12.85
N ARG A 142 0.21 9.73 -11.70
CA ARG A 142 0.51 8.96 -10.49
C ARG A 142 -0.71 8.72 -9.60
N GLY A 143 -1.85 9.33 -9.92
CA GLY A 143 -3.09 9.21 -9.16
C GLY A 143 -3.06 9.92 -7.80
N ILE A 144 -2.28 11.01 -7.67
CA ILE A 144 -2.25 11.85 -6.47
C ILE A 144 -3.51 12.74 -6.50
N PRO A 145 -4.39 12.68 -5.49
CA PRO A 145 -5.67 13.37 -5.56
C PRO A 145 -5.58 14.89 -5.34
N TYR A 146 -4.64 15.34 -4.51
CA TYR A 146 -4.57 16.74 -4.11
C TYR A 146 -3.21 17.37 -4.46
N VAL A 147 -3.26 18.65 -4.90
CA VAL A 147 -2.05 19.44 -5.12
C VAL A 147 -2.19 20.75 -4.32
N VAL A 148 -1.22 20.98 -3.45
CA VAL A 148 -1.06 22.25 -2.74
C VAL A 148 -0.09 23.10 -3.52
N ILE A 149 -0.56 24.24 -4.04
CA ILE A 149 0.24 25.15 -4.86
C ILE A 149 0.66 26.35 -4.02
N VAL A 150 1.96 26.53 -3.90
CA VAL A 150 2.58 27.67 -3.21
C VAL A 150 2.93 28.72 -4.26
N GLY A 151 2.28 29.87 -4.21
CA GLY A 151 2.55 31.03 -5.07
C GLY A 151 3.11 32.20 -4.27
N GLU A 152 3.84 33.11 -4.91
CA GLU A 152 4.43 34.27 -4.24
C GLU A 152 3.36 35.18 -3.63
N THR A 153 2.28 35.41 -4.36
CA THR A 153 1.16 36.25 -3.92
C THR A 153 0.42 35.62 -2.73
N GLU A 154 0.07 34.34 -2.88
CA GLU A 154 -0.64 33.60 -1.84
C GLU A 154 0.21 33.47 -0.58
N TRP A 155 1.52 33.24 -0.75
CA TRP A 155 2.45 33.17 0.38
C TRP A 155 2.55 34.47 1.19
N ALA A 156 2.56 35.62 0.48
CA ALA A 156 2.55 36.94 1.13
C ALA A 156 1.27 37.22 1.95
N GLU A 157 0.20 36.50 1.63
CA GLU A 157 -1.08 36.55 2.34
C GLU A 157 -1.28 35.40 3.33
N ASP A 158 -0.22 34.65 3.71
CA ASP A 158 -0.28 33.46 4.54
C ASP A 158 -1.28 32.41 4.04
N SER A 159 -1.35 32.23 2.74
CA SER A 159 -2.28 31.31 2.09
C SER A 159 -1.60 30.43 1.03
N VAL A 160 -2.29 29.37 0.66
CA VAL A 160 -1.91 28.45 -0.43
C VAL A 160 -3.15 28.07 -1.22
N LYS A 161 -2.98 27.60 -2.45
CA LYS A 161 -4.09 27.03 -3.22
C LYS A 161 -4.12 25.52 -3.06
N VAL A 162 -5.28 24.99 -2.76
CA VAL A 162 -5.53 23.54 -2.72
C VAL A 162 -6.35 23.16 -3.95
N LYS A 163 -5.80 22.26 -4.76
CA LYS A 163 -6.45 21.75 -5.97
C LYS A 163 -6.82 20.30 -5.78
N ASP A 164 -8.11 20.01 -5.96
CA ASP A 164 -8.64 18.66 -6.06
C ASP A 164 -8.63 18.24 -7.54
N LEU A 165 -7.82 17.24 -7.87
CA LEU A 165 -7.66 16.79 -9.25
C LEU A 165 -8.84 15.95 -9.74
N ALA A 166 -9.52 15.25 -8.83
CA ALA A 166 -10.69 14.44 -9.15
C ALA A 166 -11.92 15.32 -9.37
N ALA A 167 -12.21 16.23 -8.43
CA ALA A 167 -13.32 17.17 -8.52
C ALA A 167 -13.06 18.34 -9.49
N ARG A 168 -11.79 18.56 -9.89
CA ARG A 168 -11.34 19.70 -10.72
C ARG A 168 -11.67 21.05 -10.09
N THR A 169 -11.61 21.12 -8.79
CA THR A 169 -11.83 22.37 -8.01
C THR A 169 -10.51 22.90 -7.49
N GLU A 170 -10.47 24.21 -7.26
CA GLU A 170 -9.33 24.91 -6.67
C GLU A 170 -9.87 25.92 -5.66
N GLU A 171 -9.29 25.98 -4.49
CA GLU A 171 -9.64 26.90 -3.42
C GLU A 171 -8.39 27.49 -2.77
N THR A 172 -8.51 28.72 -2.27
CA THR A 172 -7.44 29.35 -1.49
C THR A 172 -7.69 29.12 -0.01
N VAL A 173 -6.70 28.57 0.68
CA VAL A 173 -6.77 28.18 2.09
C VAL A 173 -5.67 28.87 2.86
N LYS A 174 -5.96 29.38 4.06
CA LYS A 174 -4.93 29.89 4.95
C LYS A 174 -4.01 28.76 5.41
N ILE A 175 -2.72 29.05 5.52
CA ILE A 175 -1.72 28.03 5.91
C ILE A 175 -2.08 27.40 7.26
N LEU A 176 -2.60 28.18 8.20
CA LEU A 176 -3.03 27.69 9.52
C LEU A 176 -4.17 26.67 9.44
N ASP A 177 -5.04 26.80 8.45
CA ASP A 177 -6.23 25.95 8.28
C ASP A 177 -5.99 24.76 7.34
N LEU A 178 -4.84 24.74 6.64
CA LEU A 178 -4.56 23.76 5.58
C LEU A 178 -4.71 22.32 6.06
N VAL A 179 -4.15 21.97 7.21
CA VAL A 179 -4.26 20.62 7.78
C VAL A 179 -5.71 20.25 8.10
N SER A 180 -6.47 21.19 8.65
CA SER A 180 -7.88 21.00 9.01
C SER A 180 -8.75 20.76 7.78
N VAL A 181 -8.55 21.54 6.72
CA VAL A 181 -9.23 21.39 5.42
C VAL A 181 -8.90 20.05 4.79
N LEU A 182 -7.63 19.67 4.72
CA LEU A 182 -7.22 18.41 4.11
C LEU A 182 -7.74 17.18 4.87
N ARG A 183 -7.81 17.23 6.21
CA ARG A 183 -8.36 16.12 7.02
C ARG A 183 -9.88 16.09 7.03
N GLY A 184 -10.52 17.24 7.22
CA GLY A 184 -11.97 17.37 7.36
C GLY A 184 -12.67 17.33 6.00
N ASP A 185 -12.53 18.38 5.22
CA ASP A 185 -13.29 18.60 3.99
C ASP A 185 -12.86 17.62 2.87
N LYS A 186 -11.57 17.28 2.83
CA LYS A 186 -11.02 16.34 1.82
C LYS A 186 -10.94 14.89 2.31
N GLY A 187 -11.16 14.64 3.60
CA GLY A 187 -11.21 13.30 4.16
C GLY A 187 -9.88 12.52 4.09
N ILE A 188 -8.74 13.21 4.03
CA ILE A 188 -7.43 12.55 4.00
C ILE A 188 -7.14 11.94 5.36
N VAL A 189 -6.93 10.63 5.39
CA VAL A 189 -6.66 9.88 6.61
C VAL A 189 -5.15 9.91 6.92
N PRO A 190 -4.76 10.15 8.19
CA PRO A 190 -3.34 10.13 8.57
C PRO A 190 -2.66 8.80 8.28
N VAL A 191 -1.39 8.85 7.88
CA VAL A 191 -0.55 7.66 7.63
C VAL A 191 -0.50 6.81 8.90
N GLY A 192 -0.67 5.49 8.74
CA GLY A 192 -0.73 4.53 9.87
C GLY A 192 -2.13 4.24 10.38
N CYS A 193 -3.12 5.11 10.17
CA CYS A 193 -4.52 4.84 10.51
C CYS A 193 -5.29 4.14 9.37
N GLN A 194 -4.80 4.21 8.14
CA GLN A 194 -5.46 3.63 6.97
C GLN A 194 -5.68 2.12 7.13
N PHE A 195 -4.64 1.41 7.55
CA PHE A 195 -4.71 -0.05 7.76
C PHE A 195 -5.72 -0.44 8.86
N ALA A 196 -5.75 0.31 9.96
CA ALA A 196 -6.72 0.09 11.04
C ALA A 196 -8.15 0.42 10.59
N PHE A 197 -8.32 1.48 9.79
CA PHE A 197 -9.64 1.88 9.28
C PHE A 197 -10.20 0.90 8.25
N ASP A 198 -9.35 0.34 7.39
CA ASP A 198 -9.73 -0.68 6.40
C ASP A 198 -10.08 -2.02 7.06
N LEU A 199 -9.40 -2.38 8.14
CA LEU A 199 -9.76 -3.54 8.97
C LEU A 199 -11.13 -3.36 9.63
N LEU A 200 -11.40 -2.21 10.25
CA LEU A 200 -12.67 -1.90 10.90
C LEU A 200 -13.84 -1.84 9.92
N LYS A 201 -13.63 -1.35 8.69
CA LYS A 201 -14.66 -1.39 7.64
C LYS A 201 -15.00 -2.81 7.21
N LYS A 202 -14.02 -3.72 7.13
CA LYS A 202 -14.26 -5.12 6.76
C LYS A 202 -14.98 -5.91 7.86
N GLU A 203 -14.74 -5.63 9.13
CA GLU A 203 -15.45 -6.23 10.24
C GLU A 203 -16.93 -5.81 10.31
N ASN A 204 -17.24 -4.54 10.01
CA ASN A 204 -18.60 -4.03 10.01
C ASN A 204 -19.44 -4.51 8.81
N GLN A 205 -18.83 -4.87 7.69
CA GLN A 205 -19.54 -5.44 6.53
C GLN A 205 -19.81 -6.95 6.67
N GLY A 206 -19.16 -7.63 7.63
CA GLY A 206 -19.34 -9.05 7.90
C GLY A 206 -20.45 -9.38 8.91
N VAL A 207 -21.04 -8.38 9.56
CA VAL A 207 -22.04 -8.59 10.65
C VAL A 207 -23.49 -8.52 10.13
N ASP A 208 -23.74 -7.92 8.97
CA ASP A 208 -25.11 -7.73 8.45
C ASP A 208 -25.67 -8.90 7.64
N THR A 209 -24.97 -10.04 7.53
CA THR A 209 -25.43 -11.19 6.74
C THR A 209 -25.90 -12.40 7.56
N GLN A 210 -26.09 -12.29 8.89
CA GLN A 210 -26.58 -13.41 9.72
C GLN A 210 -27.81 -13.07 10.57
N ALA A 211 -28.62 -12.11 10.20
CA ALA A 211 -29.84 -11.75 10.94
C ALA A 211 -31.13 -11.89 10.11
N GLU A 212 -31.18 -12.74 9.10
CA GLU A 212 -32.45 -13.19 8.49
C GLU A 212 -32.28 -14.62 7.94
N GLY A 213 -32.70 -15.61 8.72
CA GLY A 213 -32.72 -17.01 8.34
C GLY A 213 -33.29 -17.87 9.46
#